data_e29c87f8c649b7d01e8fff9f15a23895
#
_entry.id   e29c87f8c649b7d01e8fff9f15a23895
#
_cell.length_a   1.000
_cell.length_b   1.000
_cell.length_c   1.000
_cell.angle_alpha   90.00
_cell.angle_beta   90.00
_cell.angle_gamma   90.00
#
_symmetry.space_group_name_H-M   'P 1'
#
loop_
_entity.id
_entity.type
_entity.pdbx_description
1 polymer ?
#
loop_
_entity_poly.entity_id
_entity_poly.type
_entity_poly.pdbx_seq_one_letter_code
_entity_poly.pdbx_strand_id
1 'polypeptide(L)'
;VAVEFIGKHGKPNYYKVNDPTLSKILKERAARPDKKQKVFDTDYRKLKKFSKEVSNNTPKAFRTRVGTNRAKEAVAKMPAPKTEKELMKAKLTVAEAVSKYLCNTRKVCLEKYIDPIVFKAWKIKGE
;
A
#
# COMPACT_ATOMS: atom_id res chain seq x y z
N VAL A 1 -1.27 -4.31 18.04
CA VAL A 1 0.09 -3.75 17.95
C VAL A 1 0.16 -2.73 16.83
N ALA A 2 0.75 -1.59 17.10
CA ALA A 2 1.04 -0.57 16.11
C ALA A 2 2.51 -0.64 15.71
N VAL A 3 2.78 -0.49 14.41
CA VAL A 3 4.13 -0.39 13.84
C VAL A 3 4.31 1.03 13.32
N GLU A 4 5.30 1.74 13.86
CA GLU A 4 5.63 3.10 13.49
C GLU A 4 7.08 3.19 13.04
N PHE A 5 7.34 3.89 11.95
CA PHE A 5 8.71 4.15 11.49
C PHE A 5 8.74 5.32 10.52
N ILE A 6 9.92 5.92 10.38
CA ILE A 6 10.15 6.94 9.35
C ILE A 6 10.61 6.24 8.08
N GLY A 7 9.80 6.33 7.04
CA GLY A 7 10.06 5.72 5.75
C GLY A 7 10.85 6.62 4.81
N LYS A 8 10.85 6.24 3.54
CA LYS A 8 11.54 6.96 2.47
C LYS A 8 11.06 8.42 2.39
N HIS A 9 11.97 9.36 2.14
CA HIS A 9 11.74 10.81 2.11
C HIS A 9 11.29 11.41 3.46
N GLY A 10 11.64 10.77 4.59
CA GLY A 10 11.27 11.25 5.91
C GLY A 10 9.79 11.14 6.24
N LYS A 11 9.01 10.40 5.45
CA LYS A 11 7.57 10.27 5.68
C LYS A 11 7.29 9.27 6.82
N PRO A 12 6.53 9.67 7.87
CA PRO A 12 6.13 8.76 8.92
C PRO A 12 5.16 7.71 8.38
N ASN A 13 5.38 6.47 8.79
CA ASN A 13 4.52 5.33 8.48
C ASN A 13 3.92 4.79 9.77
N TYR A 14 2.63 4.47 9.74
CA TYR A 14 1.89 3.92 10.85
C TYR A 14 0.99 2.80 10.36
N TYR A 15 1.13 1.60 10.95
CA TYR A 15 0.29 0.46 10.63
C TYR A 15 -0.22 -0.20 11.89
N LYS A 16 -1.52 -0.49 11.93
CA LYS A 16 -2.13 -1.28 13.00
C LYS A 16 -2.20 -2.74 12.59
N VAL A 17 -1.60 -3.61 13.39
CA VAL A 17 -1.59 -5.06 13.17
C VAL A 17 -2.68 -5.69 14.01
N ASN A 18 -3.66 -6.30 13.37
CA ASN A 18 -4.82 -6.94 14.02
C ASN A 18 -4.72 -8.47 14.07
N ASP A 19 -3.62 -9.05 13.59
CA ASP A 19 -3.34 -10.48 13.66
C ASP A 19 -2.80 -10.84 15.05
N PRO A 20 -3.48 -11.71 15.84
CA PRO A 20 -3.03 -12.05 17.19
C PRO A 20 -1.67 -12.75 17.23
N THR A 21 -1.39 -13.64 16.30
CA THR A 21 -0.13 -14.39 16.23
C THR A 21 1.02 -13.46 15.90
N LEU A 22 0.86 -12.62 14.87
CA LEU A 22 1.88 -11.65 14.47
C LEU A 22 2.09 -10.59 15.57
N SER A 23 1.01 -10.13 16.20
CA SER A 23 1.09 -9.17 17.32
C SER A 23 1.92 -9.70 18.48
N LYS A 24 1.73 -10.98 18.84
CA LYS A 24 2.51 -11.65 19.88
C LYS A 24 4.00 -11.67 19.54
N ILE A 25 4.35 -12.08 18.32
CA ILE A 25 5.74 -12.14 17.85
C ILE A 25 6.39 -10.75 17.88
N LEU A 26 5.69 -9.73 17.40
CA LEU A 26 6.21 -8.36 17.38
C LEU A 26 6.43 -7.80 18.79
N LYS A 27 5.51 -8.06 19.72
CA LYS A 27 5.67 -7.68 21.13
C LYS A 27 6.88 -8.35 21.79
N GLU A 28 7.07 -9.63 21.55
CA GLU A 28 8.23 -10.38 22.07
C GLU A 28 9.53 -9.82 21.52
N ARG A 29 9.58 -9.51 20.24
CA ARG A 29 10.77 -8.91 19.61
C ARG A 29 11.06 -7.50 20.14
N ALA A 30 10.03 -6.68 20.31
CA ALA A 30 10.18 -5.32 20.86
C ALA A 30 10.63 -5.31 22.33
N ALA A 31 10.29 -6.34 23.10
CA ALA A 31 10.64 -6.47 24.51
C ALA A 31 12.07 -7.00 24.76
N ARG A 32 12.86 -7.31 23.71
CA ARG A 32 14.24 -7.80 23.87
C ARG A 32 15.11 -6.80 24.65
N PRO A 33 16.01 -7.29 25.52
CA PRO A 33 16.86 -6.41 26.33
C PRO A 33 17.80 -5.54 25.51
N ASP A 34 18.29 -6.05 24.38
CA ASP A 34 19.17 -5.30 23.50
C ASP A 34 18.38 -4.31 22.64
N LYS A 35 18.41 -3.04 23.04
CA LYS A 35 17.73 -1.94 22.33
C LYS A 35 18.31 -1.63 20.96
N LYS A 36 19.51 -2.11 20.65
CA LYS A 36 20.14 -1.98 19.34
C LYS A 36 19.65 -3.03 18.35
N GLN A 37 19.08 -4.13 18.84
CA GLN A 37 18.56 -5.19 18.01
C GLN A 37 17.27 -4.73 17.29
N LYS A 38 17.27 -4.83 15.98
CA LYS A 38 16.10 -4.47 15.16
C LYS A 38 14.97 -5.48 15.35
N VAL A 39 13.73 -4.99 15.34
CA VAL A 39 12.53 -5.86 15.36
C VAL A 39 12.53 -6.80 14.15
N PHE A 40 12.87 -6.28 12.98
CA PHE A 40 13.05 -7.05 11.76
C PHE A 40 14.54 -7.20 11.46
N ASP A 41 15.07 -8.39 11.70
CA ASP A 41 16.47 -8.71 11.47
C ASP A 41 16.66 -9.24 10.04
N THR A 42 16.41 -8.37 9.07
CA THR A 42 16.55 -8.69 7.66
C THR A 42 16.83 -7.42 6.84
N ASP A 43 17.15 -7.61 5.56
CA ASP A 43 17.26 -6.54 4.59
C ASP A 43 16.33 -6.80 3.40
N TYR A 44 16.20 -5.82 2.52
CA TYR A 44 15.31 -5.92 1.35
C TYR A 44 15.69 -7.08 0.43
N ARG A 45 16.98 -7.34 0.25
CA ARG A 45 17.47 -8.40 -0.63
C ARG A 45 17.03 -9.79 -0.13
N LYS A 46 17.18 -10.04 1.16
CA LYS A 46 16.74 -11.29 1.81
C LYS A 46 15.23 -11.43 1.78
N LEU A 47 14.50 -10.35 2.06
CA LEU A 47 13.04 -10.33 2.00
C LEU A 47 12.53 -10.63 0.59
N LYS A 48 13.14 -10.03 -0.44
CA LYS A 48 12.79 -10.27 -1.84
C LYS A 48 12.99 -11.72 -2.25
N LYS A 49 14.12 -12.32 -1.85
CA LYS A 49 14.42 -13.72 -2.10
C LYS A 49 13.39 -14.63 -1.45
N PHE A 50 13.12 -14.43 -0.18
CA PHE A 50 12.11 -15.18 0.58
C PHE A 50 10.72 -15.06 -0.05
N SER A 51 10.30 -13.84 -0.38
CA SER A 51 9.01 -13.58 -1.03
C SER A 51 8.86 -14.37 -2.34
N LYS A 52 9.91 -14.41 -3.15
CA LYS A 52 9.91 -15.21 -4.38
C LYS A 52 9.81 -16.72 -4.13
N GLU A 53 10.52 -17.23 -3.14
CA GLU A 53 10.49 -18.64 -2.78
C GLU A 53 9.11 -19.12 -2.33
N VAL A 54 8.41 -18.31 -1.50
CA VAL A 54 7.14 -18.72 -0.90
C VAL A 54 5.90 -18.34 -1.71
N SER A 55 5.96 -17.32 -2.55
CA SER A 55 4.80 -16.80 -3.27
C SER A 55 5.01 -16.59 -4.77
N ASN A 56 6.23 -16.76 -5.25
CA ASN A 56 6.66 -16.41 -6.61
C ASN A 56 6.44 -14.93 -6.97
N ASN A 57 6.31 -14.07 -5.96
CA ASN A 57 6.07 -12.63 -6.12
C ASN A 57 7.11 -11.79 -5.35
N THR A 58 7.27 -10.53 -5.75
CA THR A 58 8.10 -9.56 -5.02
C THR A 58 7.30 -8.88 -3.91
N PRO A 59 7.94 -8.29 -2.89
CA PRO A 59 7.24 -7.49 -1.87
C PRO A 59 6.40 -6.35 -2.48
N LYS A 60 6.89 -5.73 -3.56
CA LYS A 60 6.16 -4.68 -4.28
C LYS A 60 4.83 -5.19 -4.85
N ALA A 61 4.78 -6.44 -5.34
CA ALA A 61 3.57 -7.03 -5.89
C ALA A 61 2.43 -7.09 -4.86
N PHE A 62 2.73 -7.36 -3.60
CA PHE A 62 1.73 -7.33 -2.52
C PHE A 62 1.18 -5.92 -2.30
N ARG A 63 2.02 -4.91 -2.31
CA ARG A 63 1.59 -3.51 -2.18
C ARG A 63 0.72 -3.09 -3.36
N THR A 64 1.08 -3.48 -4.57
CA THR A 64 0.29 -3.22 -5.78
C THR A 64 -1.08 -3.89 -5.71
N ARG A 65 -1.14 -5.13 -5.23
CA ARG A 65 -2.41 -5.84 -5.04
C ARG A 65 -3.32 -5.13 -4.04
N VAL A 66 -2.79 -4.74 -2.90
CA VAL A 66 -3.56 -4.01 -1.88
C VAL A 66 -4.01 -2.64 -2.42
N GLY A 67 -3.13 -1.90 -3.05
CA GLY A 67 -3.44 -0.60 -3.66
C GLY A 67 -4.54 -0.71 -4.72
N THR A 68 -4.43 -1.70 -5.60
CA THR A 68 -5.42 -1.96 -6.65
C THR A 68 -6.79 -2.36 -6.06
N ASN A 69 -6.82 -3.24 -5.06
CA ASN A 69 -8.07 -3.66 -4.42
C ASN A 69 -8.76 -2.49 -3.71
N ARG A 70 -8.01 -1.65 -3.01
CA ARG A 70 -8.57 -0.44 -2.38
C ARG A 70 -9.05 0.59 -3.40
N ALA A 71 -8.34 0.71 -4.51
CA ALA A 71 -8.78 1.56 -5.62
C ALA A 71 -10.10 1.07 -6.22
N LYS A 72 -10.26 -0.24 -6.42
CA LYS A 72 -11.53 -0.85 -6.87
C LYS A 72 -12.69 -0.53 -5.93
N GLU A 73 -12.48 -0.65 -4.63
CA GLU A 73 -13.50 -0.32 -3.63
C GLU A 73 -13.90 1.17 -3.69
N ALA A 74 -12.91 2.06 -3.84
CA ALA A 74 -13.16 3.50 -3.95
C ALA A 74 -13.93 3.84 -5.24
N VAL A 75 -13.53 3.26 -6.36
CA VAL A 75 -14.22 3.44 -7.66
C VAL A 75 -15.69 2.99 -7.58
N ALA A 76 -15.95 1.86 -6.93
CA ALA A 76 -17.30 1.33 -6.80
C ALA A 76 -18.24 2.23 -5.98
N LYS A 77 -17.70 3.08 -5.13
CA LYS A 77 -18.46 4.02 -4.27
C LYS A 77 -18.62 5.42 -4.88
N MET A 78 -17.97 5.69 -6.01
CA MET A 78 -17.96 7.02 -6.62
C MET A 78 -18.84 7.04 -7.88
N PRO A 79 -19.52 8.17 -8.16
CA PRO A 79 -20.23 8.33 -9.42
C PRO A 79 -19.23 8.40 -10.58
N ALA A 80 -19.64 7.86 -11.73
CA ALA A 80 -18.80 7.89 -12.94
C ALA A 80 -18.56 9.35 -13.40
N PRO A 81 -17.30 9.73 -13.65
CA PRO A 81 -17.00 11.06 -14.18
C PRO A 81 -17.55 11.23 -15.60
N LYS A 82 -17.98 12.44 -15.95
CA LYS A 82 -18.59 12.77 -17.26
C LYS A 82 -17.64 13.50 -18.20
N THR A 83 -16.62 14.15 -17.65
CA THR A 83 -15.63 14.92 -18.42
C THR A 83 -14.22 14.45 -18.08
N GLU A 84 -13.25 14.76 -18.96
CA GLU A 84 -11.83 14.44 -18.69
C GLU A 84 -11.32 15.12 -17.42
N LYS A 85 -11.76 16.33 -17.15
CA LYS A 85 -11.41 17.06 -15.93
C LYS A 85 -11.94 16.35 -14.68
N GLU A 86 -13.19 15.90 -14.72
CA GLU A 86 -13.79 15.11 -13.65
C GLU A 86 -13.10 13.76 -13.48
N LEU A 87 -12.73 13.11 -14.58
CA LEU A 87 -11.99 11.84 -14.57
C LEU A 87 -10.63 12.00 -13.88
N MET A 88 -9.87 13.03 -14.22
CA MET A 88 -8.59 13.30 -13.58
C MET A 88 -8.75 13.54 -12.09
N LYS A 89 -9.74 14.36 -11.71
CA LYS A 89 -10.05 14.64 -10.31
C LYS A 89 -10.47 13.37 -9.55
N ALA A 90 -11.30 12.53 -10.17
CA ALA A 90 -11.75 11.27 -9.58
C ALA A 90 -10.59 10.30 -9.38
N LYS A 91 -9.69 10.17 -10.37
CA LYS A 91 -8.47 9.35 -10.23
C LYS A 91 -7.57 9.83 -9.08
N LEU A 92 -7.40 11.14 -8.93
CA LEU A 92 -6.63 11.71 -7.82
C LEU A 92 -7.30 11.46 -6.47
N THR A 93 -8.63 11.50 -6.40
CA THR A 93 -9.37 11.17 -5.18
C THR A 93 -9.17 9.70 -4.78
N VAL A 94 -9.22 8.77 -5.74
CA VAL A 94 -8.94 7.36 -5.50
C VAL A 94 -7.49 7.17 -5.04
N ALA A 95 -6.54 7.82 -5.73
CA ALA A 95 -5.12 7.75 -5.37
C ALA A 95 -4.84 8.32 -3.97
N GLU A 96 -5.56 9.35 -3.55
CA GLU A 96 -5.46 9.92 -2.20
C GLU A 96 -5.89 8.91 -1.13
N ALA A 97 -6.99 8.20 -1.34
CA ALA A 97 -7.45 7.15 -0.43
C ALA A 97 -6.44 6.01 -0.31
N VAL A 98 -5.84 5.58 -1.43
CA VAL A 98 -4.80 4.56 -1.44
C VAL A 98 -3.52 5.08 -0.77
N SER A 99 -3.13 6.32 -1.00
CA SER A 99 -1.92 6.93 -0.46
C SER A 99 -1.92 6.96 1.08
N LYS A 100 -3.05 7.23 1.67
CA LYS A 100 -3.21 7.22 3.14
C LYS A 100 -2.93 5.84 3.72
N TYR A 101 -3.37 4.79 3.05
CA TYR A 101 -3.16 3.41 3.50
C TYR A 101 -1.73 2.94 3.27
N LEU A 102 -1.15 3.21 2.09
CA LEU A 102 0.21 2.77 1.74
C LEU A 102 1.31 3.70 2.26
N CYS A 103 0.96 4.83 2.85
CA CYS A 103 1.91 5.85 3.31
C CYS A 103 2.86 6.33 2.20
N ASN A 104 2.31 6.53 1.00
CA ASN A 104 3.00 7.08 -0.17
C ASN A 104 2.29 8.33 -0.67
N THR A 105 2.90 9.06 -1.60
CA THR A 105 2.21 10.16 -2.27
C THR A 105 1.14 9.63 -3.22
N ARG A 106 0.09 10.41 -3.47
CA ARG A 106 -0.96 10.04 -4.43
C ARG A 106 -0.41 9.82 -5.85
N LYS A 107 0.58 10.60 -6.27
CA LYS A 107 1.26 10.43 -7.56
C LYS A 107 1.94 9.06 -7.67
N VAL A 108 2.72 8.69 -6.68
CA VAL A 108 3.40 7.39 -6.64
C VAL A 108 2.39 6.24 -6.61
N CYS A 109 1.31 6.37 -5.83
CA CYS A 109 0.27 5.35 -5.77
C CYS A 109 -0.41 5.16 -7.14
N LEU A 110 -0.78 6.26 -7.79
CA LEU A 110 -1.43 6.22 -9.08
C LEU A 110 -0.56 5.58 -10.18
N GLU A 111 0.73 5.92 -10.19
CA GLU A 111 1.66 5.43 -11.20
C GLU A 111 2.16 4.00 -10.96
N LYS A 112 2.33 3.59 -9.68
CA LYS A 112 3.07 2.36 -9.33
C LYS A 112 2.28 1.31 -8.55
N TYR A 113 1.21 1.69 -7.85
CA TYR A 113 0.48 0.78 -6.95
C TYR A 113 -0.99 0.60 -7.28
N ILE A 114 -1.49 1.26 -8.31
CA ILE A 114 -2.86 1.10 -8.79
C ILE A 114 -2.80 0.64 -10.24
N ASP A 115 -3.36 -0.55 -10.52
CA ASP A 115 -3.50 -1.02 -11.89
C ASP A 115 -4.55 -0.15 -12.60
N PRO A 116 -4.22 0.45 -13.76
CA PRO A 116 -5.14 1.29 -14.51
C PRO A 116 -6.46 0.62 -14.89
N ILE A 117 -6.51 -0.70 -14.87
CA ILE A 117 -7.74 -1.47 -15.15
C ILE A 117 -8.90 -1.08 -14.24
N VAL A 118 -8.64 -0.59 -13.02
CA VAL A 118 -9.68 -0.18 -12.08
C VAL A 118 -10.51 0.99 -12.61
N PHE A 119 -9.95 1.79 -13.53
CA PHE A 119 -10.60 2.95 -14.12
C PHE A 119 -11.29 2.66 -15.46
N LYS A 120 -11.22 1.43 -15.95
CA LYS A 120 -11.87 1.04 -17.24
C LYS A 120 -13.37 1.24 -17.24
N ALA A 121 -14.02 1.13 -16.10
CA ALA A 121 -15.45 1.38 -15.97
C ALA A 121 -15.82 2.85 -16.17
N TRP A 122 -14.86 3.75 -16.02
CA TRP A 122 -15.02 5.19 -16.18
C TRP A 122 -14.62 5.60 -17.59
N LYS A 123 -15.49 5.31 -18.54
CA LYS A 123 -15.29 5.75 -19.94
C LYS A 123 -15.98 7.09 -20.15
N ILE A 124 -15.25 8.02 -20.76
CA ILE A 124 -15.81 9.30 -21.19
C ILE A 124 -16.39 9.12 -22.58
N LYS A 125 -17.57 9.70 -22.84
CA LYS A 125 -18.20 9.69 -24.15
C LYS A 125 -17.25 10.28 -25.20
N GLY A 126 -16.97 9.52 -26.28
CA GLY A 126 -16.11 9.93 -27.36
C GLY A 126 -14.71 9.31 -27.34
N GLU A 127 -14.38 8.49 -26.35
CA GLU A 127 -13.17 7.66 -26.36
C GLU A 127 -13.39 6.30 -27.01
#